data_f0d5081897812722e000b862cb030ab0
#
_entry.id   f0d5081897812722e000b862cb030ab0
#
_cell.length_a   1.000
_cell.length_b   1.000
_cell.length_c   1.000
_cell.angle_alpha   90.00
_cell.angle_beta   90.00
_cell.angle_gamma   90.00
#
_symmetry.space_group_name_H-M   'P 1'
#
loop_
_entity.id
_entity.type
_entity.pdbx_description
1 polymer ?
#
loop_
_entity_poly.entity_id
_entity_poly.type
_entity_poly.pdbx_seq_one_letter_code
_entity_poly.pdbx_strand_id
1 'polypeptide(L)'
;MDRFEWIATAAFGLEGLVARELARLGIEAKAENGGARFFGSFEDAFRANLHARCADRILLVMGRFEARSFEALFEGVRALPWEDCQAITKKAIVERLRGRYRTDWFVEDAETVSIDVALHGDVAQLTLDASGTALNRRGYRTWNGEAPLRETLAAALVSLSPWRPGMPLHDPMCGTGTLMIEAAMRMAHRAPGLTREFALESWRSMPVEAFR
;
A
#
# COMPACT_ATOMS: atom_id res chain seq x y z
N MET A 1 -0.84 -9.56 -20.08
CA MET A 1 -0.55 -9.41 -18.66
C MET A 1 -1.80 -8.93 -17.98
N ASP A 2 -2.24 -9.62 -16.97
CA ASP A 2 -3.44 -9.25 -16.23
C ASP A 2 -3.20 -7.95 -15.49
N ARG A 3 -4.13 -7.01 -15.62
CA ARG A 3 -4.07 -5.71 -14.94
C ARG A 3 -5.08 -5.71 -13.81
N PHE A 4 -4.60 -5.47 -12.62
CA PHE A 4 -5.38 -5.39 -11.40
C PHE A 4 -5.60 -3.93 -11.00
N GLU A 5 -6.63 -3.69 -10.23
CA GLU A 5 -6.90 -2.38 -9.67
C GLU A 5 -6.17 -2.23 -8.32
N TRP A 6 -5.41 -1.14 -8.20
CA TRP A 6 -4.62 -0.83 -7.02
C TRP A 6 -4.92 0.56 -6.48
N ILE A 7 -4.73 0.75 -5.19
CA ILE A 7 -4.81 2.05 -4.53
C ILE A 7 -3.51 2.28 -3.74
N ALA A 8 -2.81 3.36 -4.07
CA ALA A 8 -1.73 3.89 -3.23
C ALA A 8 -2.37 4.89 -2.25
N THR A 9 -2.52 4.49 -0.98
CA THR A 9 -3.16 5.34 0.03
C THR A 9 -2.28 6.53 0.39
N ALA A 10 -2.88 7.67 0.67
CA ALA A 10 -2.19 8.91 0.99
C ALA A 10 -2.89 9.67 2.11
N ALA A 11 -2.13 10.47 2.85
CA ALA A 11 -2.73 11.46 3.73
C ALA A 11 -3.54 12.47 2.92
N PHE A 12 -4.62 12.98 3.51
CA PHE A 12 -5.52 13.93 2.88
C PHE A 12 -4.77 15.16 2.32
N GLY A 13 -5.07 15.49 1.06
CA GLY A 13 -4.42 16.58 0.32
C GLY A 13 -3.12 16.18 -0.38
N LEU A 14 -2.61 14.96 -0.20
CA LEU A 14 -1.40 14.45 -0.85
C LEU A 14 -1.67 13.49 -2.01
N GLU A 15 -2.93 13.20 -2.33
CA GLU A 15 -3.33 12.22 -3.36
C GLU A 15 -2.75 12.57 -4.73
N GLY A 16 -2.82 13.86 -5.11
CA GLY A 16 -2.25 14.34 -6.36
C GLY A 16 -0.71 14.26 -6.40
N LEU A 17 -0.04 14.32 -5.24
CA LEU A 17 1.40 14.14 -5.16
C LEU A 17 1.77 12.67 -5.38
N VAL A 18 1.05 11.75 -4.74
CA VAL A 18 1.24 10.30 -4.92
C VAL A 18 0.97 9.89 -6.37
N ALA A 19 -0.09 10.40 -7.00
CA ALA A 19 -0.36 10.13 -8.42
C ALA A 19 0.80 10.59 -9.32
N ARG A 20 1.39 11.77 -9.06
CA ARG A 20 2.58 12.24 -9.79
C ARG A 20 3.84 11.40 -9.53
N GLU A 21 4.01 10.86 -8.33
CA GLU A 21 5.11 9.93 -8.04
C GLU A 21 4.97 8.66 -8.86
N LEU A 22 3.79 8.05 -8.88
CA LEU A 22 3.49 6.85 -9.67
C LEU A 22 3.69 7.10 -11.17
N ALA A 23 3.23 8.23 -11.69
CA ALA A 23 3.44 8.60 -13.09
C ALA A 23 4.94 8.66 -13.48
N ARG A 24 5.82 9.14 -12.57
CA ARG A 24 7.28 9.12 -12.79
C ARG A 24 7.87 7.72 -12.84
N LEU A 25 7.18 6.74 -12.27
CA LEU A 25 7.52 5.32 -12.34
C LEU A 25 6.94 4.64 -13.59
N GLY A 26 6.27 5.38 -14.47
CA GLY A 26 5.57 4.83 -15.63
C GLY A 26 4.23 4.17 -15.28
N ILE A 27 3.69 4.43 -14.08
CA ILE A 27 2.41 3.90 -13.61
C ILE A 27 1.37 5.03 -13.69
N GLU A 28 0.46 4.93 -14.65
CA GLU A 28 -0.62 5.91 -14.80
C GLU A 28 -1.61 5.78 -13.62
N ALA A 29 -1.75 6.85 -12.84
CA ALA A 29 -2.57 6.87 -11.65
C ALA A 29 -3.46 8.11 -11.58
N LYS A 30 -4.68 7.94 -11.08
CA LYS A 30 -5.67 8.99 -10.86
C LYS A 30 -5.80 9.28 -9.37
N ALA A 31 -5.64 10.54 -8.98
CA ALA A 31 -5.88 10.98 -7.61
C ALA A 31 -7.38 10.88 -7.29
N GLU A 32 -7.70 10.25 -6.17
CA GLU A 32 -9.06 10.11 -5.63
C GLU A 32 -9.01 10.35 -4.12
N ASN A 33 -10.16 10.47 -3.47
CA ASN A 33 -10.21 10.69 -2.03
C ASN A 33 -9.52 9.54 -1.27
N GLY A 34 -8.51 9.86 -0.48
CA GLY A 34 -7.72 8.92 0.33
C GLY A 34 -6.53 8.26 -0.39
N GLY A 35 -6.26 8.57 -1.68
CA GLY A 35 -5.10 8.02 -2.37
C GLY A 35 -5.04 8.25 -3.88
N ALA A 36 -4.23 7.46 -4.55
CA ALA A 36 -4.13 7.43 -6.00
C ALA A 36 -4.44 6.02 -6.51
N ARG A 37 -5.45 5.90 -7.37
CA ARG A 37 -5.86 4.65 -8.00
C ARG A 37 -5.11 4.44 -9.31
N PHE A 38 -4.66 3.22 -9.55
CA PHE A 38 -4.03 2.81 -10.79
C PHE A 38 -4.40 1.39 -11.20
N PHE A 39 -4.23 1.08 -12.48
CA PHE A 39 -4.36 -0.28 -13.01
C PHE A 39 -2.99 -0.75 -13.48
N GLY A 40 -2.53 -1.89 -12.97
CA GLY A 40 -1.21 -2.40 -13.27
C GLY A 40 -1.03 -3.86 -12.90
N SER A 41 0.13 -4.39 -13.24
CA SER A 41 0.57 -5.74 -12.88
C SER A 41 1.02 -5.79 -11.40
N PHE A 42 1.32 -6.99 -10.92
CA PHE A 42 1.99 -7.17 -9.61
C PHE A 42 3.37 -6.51 -9.58
N GLU A 43 4.10 -6.50 -10.71
CA GLU A 43 5.38 -5.81 -10.84
C GLU A 43 5.22 -4.29 -10.68
N ASP A 44 4.16 -3.69 -11.26
CA ASP A 44 3.85 -2.29 -11.05
C ASP A 44 3.57 -1.98 -9.57
N ALA A 45 2.82 -2.85 -8.89
CA ALA A 45 2.54 -2.71 -7.47
C ALA A 45 3.79 -2.85 -6.61
N PHE A 46 4.69 -3.79 -6.93
CA PHE A 46 5.98 -3.93 -6.28
C PHE A 46 6.84 -2.68 -6.48
N ARG A 47 6.93 -2.18 -7.70
CA ARG A 47 7.66 -0.96 -8.04
C ARG A 47 7.09 0.26 -7.30
N ALA A 48 5.75 0.34 -7.17
CA ALA A 48 5.09 1.36 -6.36
C ALA A 48 5.48 1.25 -4.88
N ASN A 49 5.44 0.03 -4.28
CA ASN A 49 5.87 -0.21 -2.90
C ASN A 49 7.33 0.19 -2.66
N LEU A 50 8.21 -0.16 -3.59
CA LEU A 50 9.65 0.10 -3.49
C LEU A 50 9.98 1.60 -3.58
N HIS A 51 9.33 2.34 -4.47
CA HIS A 51 9.74 3.68 -4.86
C HIS A 51 8.83 4.82 -4.37
N ALA A 52 7.54 4.57 -4.03
CA ALA A 52 6.66 5.62 -3.57
C ALA A 52 7.12 6.17 -2.21
N ARG A 53 7.29 7.49 -2.14
CA ARG A 53 7.77 8.21 -0.95
C ARG A 53 6.65 8.74 -0.09
N CYS A 54 5.54 9.15 -0.73
CA CYS A 54 4.43 9.84 -0.09
C CYS A 54 3.20 8.95 0.13
N ALA A 55 3.19 7.73 -0.43
CA ALA A 55 2.15 6.75 -0.17
C ALA A 55 2.37 6.06 1.18
N ASP A 56 1.27 5.75 1.89
CA ASP A 56 1.30 5.04 3.16
C ASP A 56 1.19 3.52 2.99
N ARG A 57 0.41 3.06 1.99
CA ARG A 57 0.23 1.64 1.62
C ARG A 57 -0.11 1.50 0.15
N ILE A 58 0.16 0.33 -0.41
CA ILE A 58 -0.34 -0.11 -1.71
C ILE A 58 -1.33 -1.25 -1.45
N LEU A 59 -2.56 -1.06 -1.89
CA LEU A 59 -3.68 -1.98 -1.65
C LEU A 59 -4.18 -2.54 -2.98
N LEU A 60 -4.39 -3.86 -3.05
CA LEU A 60 -5.07 -4.52 -4.16
C LEU A 60 -6.57 -4.45 -3.92
N VAL A 61 -7.34 -3.93 -4.88
CA VAL A 61 -8.81 -3.91 -4.81
C VAL A 61 -9.36 -5.25 -5.24
N MET A 62 -10.00 -5.96 -4.32
CA MET A 62 -10.67 -7.23 -4.58
C MET A 62 -12.06 -7.03 -5.20
N GLY A 63 -12.74 -5.97 -4.81
CA GLY A 63 -14.04 -5.61 -5.37
C GLY A 63 -14.76 -4.53 -4.58
N ARG A 64 -15.85 -4.05 -5.20
CA ARG A 64 -16.79 -3.09 -4.61
C ARG A 64 -18.21 -3.58 -4.85
N PHE A 65 -19.05 -3.46 -3.82
CA PHE A 65 -20.47 -3.83 -3.91
C PHE A 65 -21.30 -3.04 -2.92
N GLU A 66 -22.61 -2.93 -3.17
CA GLU A 66 -23.55 -2.33 -2.20
C GLU A 66 -23.68 -3.21 -0.96
N ALA A 67 -23.60 -2.59 0.22
CA ALA A 67 -23.69 -3.26 1.52
C ALA A 67 -24.52 -2.43 2.50
N ARG A 68 -25.83 -2.40 2.28
CA ARG A 68 -26.81 -1.68 3.14
C ARG A 68 -27.20 -2.46 4.39
N SER A 69 -26.85 -3.73 4.48
CA SER A 69 -27.06 -4.60 5.62
C SER A 69 -25.87 -5.49 5.86
N PHE A 70 -25.84 -6.12 7.03
CA PHE A 70 -24.78 -7.09 7.35
C PHE A 70 -24.83 -8.31 6.42
N GLU A 71 -26.04 -8.77 6.05
CA GLU A 71 -26.23 -9.86 5.09
C GLU A 71 -25.68 -9.50 3.70
N ALA A 72 -25.99 -8.27 3.23
CA ALA A 72 -25.49 -7.80 1.93
C ALA A 72 -23.94 -7.72 1.94
N LEU A 73 -23.35 -7.26 3.04
CA LEU A 73 -21.90 -7.26 3.22
C LEU A 73 -21.34 -8.70 3.18
N PHE A 74 -21.96 -9.61 3.90
CA PHE A 74 -21.52 -11.00 3.98
C PHE A 74 -21.57 -11.70 2.61
N GLU A 75 -22.69 -11.59 1.89
CA GLU A 75 -22.85 -12.20 0.56
C GLU A 75 -21.93 -11.53 -0.49
N GLY A 76 -21.75 -10.23 -0.42
CA GLY A 76 -20.82 -9.52 -1.29
C GLY A 76 -19.37 -9.96 -1.08
N VAL A 77 -18.92 -10.08 0.17
CA VAL A 77 -17.60 -10.63 0.50
C VAL A 77 -17.47 -12.06 -0.02
N ARG A 78 -18.49 -12.89 0.20
CA ARG A 78 -18.50 -14.28 -0.23
C ARG A 78 -18.42 -14.45 -1.75
N ALA A 79 -18.96 -13.51 -2.53
CA ALA A 79 -18.98 -13.55 -3.99
C ALA A 79 -17.63 -13.18 -4.63
N LEU A 80 -16.68 -12.59 -3.89
CA LEU A 80 -15.38 -12.18 -4.44
C LEU A 80 -14.51 -13.37 -4.86
N PRO A 81 -13.59 -13.19 -5.84
CA PRO A 81 -12.72 -14.24 -6.37
C PRO A 81 -11.54 -14.52 -5.42
N TRP A 82 -11.81 -15.16 -4.28
CA TRP A 82 -10.80 -15.49 -3.27
C TRP A 82 -9.84 -16.60 -3.71
N GLU A 83 -10.16 -17.33 -4.78
CA GLU A 83 -9.32 -18.40 -5.30
C GLU A 83 -7.96 -17.92 -5.79
N ASP A 84 -7.90 -16.68 -6.26
CA ASP A 84 -6.68 -16.06 -6.77
C ASP A 84 -5.82 -15.47 -5.65
N CYS A 85 -6.35 -15.40 -4.44
CA CYS A 85 -5.68 -14.84 -3.26
C CYS A 85 -5.70 -15.87 -2.14
N GLN A 86 -4.58 -16.54 -1.90
CA GLN A 86 -4.43 -17.41 -0.72
C GLN A 86 -4.20 -16.56 0.54
N ALA A 87 -5.16 -15.69 0.85
CA ALA A 87 -5.19 -14.96 2.10
C ALA A 87 -6.38 -15.42 2.93
N ILE A 88 -6.09 -16.05 4.02
CA ILE A 88 -7.09 -16.54 4.96
C ILE A 88 -7.46 -15.40 5.89
N THR A 89 -8.73 -15.00 5.97
CA THR A 89 -9.43 -14.87 7.23
C THR A 89 -10.80 -14.20 7.17
N LYS A 90 -11.67 -14.70 7.85
CA LYS A 90 -12.92 -14.40 8.57
C LYS A 90 -14.12 -15.09 7.92
N LYS A 91 -15.15 -15.29 8.72
CA LYS A 91 -16.20 -16.31 8.55
C LYS A 91 -16.75 -16.44 7.11
N ALA A 92 -17.02 -15.35 6.40
CA ALA A 92 -17.53 -15.39 5.03
C ALA A 92 -16.51 -15.95 4.02
N ILE A 93 -15.25 -15.54 4.15
CA ILE A 93 -14.13 -16.02 3.32
C ILE A 93 -13.88 -17.49 3.64
N VAL A 94 -13.82 -17.84 4.92
CA VAL A 94 -13.63 -19.23 5.38
C VAL A 94 -14.75 -20.13 4.88
N GLU A 95 -16.01 -19.72 4.90
CA GLU A 95 -17.13 -20.51 4.38
C GLU A 95 -17.04 -20.71 2.87
N ARG A 96 -16.63 -19.67 2.11
CA ARG A 96 -16.38 -19.79 0.66
C ARG A 96 -15.26 -20.78 0.38
N LEU A 97 -14.13 -20.65 1.08
CA LEU A 97 -12.97 -21.52 0.92
C LEU A 97 -13.26 -22.95 1.37
N ARG A 98 -14.00 -23.16 2.48
CA ARG A 98 -14.48 -24.48 2.90
C ARG A 98 -15.30 -25.18 1.83
N GLY A 99 -16.24 -24.46 1.22
CA GLY A 99 -17.04 -24.99 0.10
C GLY A 99 -16.20 -25.35 -1.13
N ARG A 100 -15.17 -24.59 -1.43
CA ARG A 100 -14.28 -24.81 -2.58
C ARG A 100 -13.27 -25.93 -2.36
N TYR A 101 -12.58 -25.91 -1.21
CA TYR A 101 -11.51 -26.86 -0.91
C TYR A 101 -11.98 -28.10 -0.16
N ARG A 102 -13.26 -28.17 0.22
CA ARG A 102 -13.88 -29.29 0.96
C ARG A 102 -13.10 -29.64 2.24
N THR A 103 -12.64 -28.63 2.95
CA THR A 103 -11.95 -28.77 4.24
C THR A 103 -12.69 -28.02 5.32
N ASP A 104 -12.74 -28.59 6.52
CA ASP A 104 -13.39 -27.97 7.68
C ASP A 104 -12.43 -27.09 8.49
N TRP A 105 -11.13 -27.23 8.24
CA TRP A 105 -10.09 -26.51 8.95
C TRP A 105 -8.95 -26.08 8.03
N PHE A 106 -8.48 -24.84 8.22
CA PHE A 106 -7.26 -24.33 7.61
C PHE A 106 -6.20 -24.18 8.68
N VAL A 107 -4.98 -24.60 8.39
CA VAL A 107 -3.85 -24.47 9.31
C VAL A 107 -3.46 -23.00 9.40
N GLU A 108 -3.31 -22.46 10.61
CA GLU A 108 -3.00 -21.04 10.87
C GLU A 108 -1.48 -20.75 10.89
N ASP A 109 -0.69 -21.56 10.22
CA ASP A 109 0.78 -21.44 10.13
C ASP A 109 1.26 -20.73 8.87
N ALA A 110 0.34 -20.21 8.06
CA ALA A 110 0.64 -19.47 6.84
C ALA A 110 0.76 -17.98 7.09
N GLU A 111 1.41 -17.30 6.15
CA GLU A 111 1.58 -15.85 6.15
C GLU A 111 0.25 -15.10 6.25
N THR A 112 0.22 -14.09 7.11
CA THR A 112 -0.99 -13.30 7.37
C THR A 112 -1.14 -12.22 6.31
N VAL A 113 -2.20 -12.26 5.52
CA VAL A 113 -2.56 -11.17 4.61
C VAL A 113 -3.64 -10.31 5.27
N SER A 114 -3.38 -9.02 5.40
CA SER A 114 -4.35 -8.07 5.95
C SER A 114 -5.39 -7.72 4.90
N ILE A 115 -6.66 -7.87 5.29
CA ILE A 115 -7.82 -7.49 4.48
C ILE A 115 -8.44 -6.26 5.12
N ASP A 116 -8.54 -5.18 4.35
CA ASP A 116 -9.23 -3.97 4.78
C ASP A 116 -10.62 -3.89 4.14
N VAL A 117 -11.62 -3.57 4.94
CA VAL A 117 -13.00 -3.33 4.51
C VAL A 117 -13.35 -1.89 4.79
N ALA A 118 -13.49 -1.09 3.74
CA ALA A 118 -13.94 0.29 3.82
C ALA A 118 -15.42 0.37 3.43
N LEU A 119 -16.23 1.04 4.26
CA LEU A 119 -17.63 1.35 3.96
C LEU A 119 -17.75 2.85 3.70
N HIS A 120 -18.24 3.22 2.52
CA HIS A 120 -18.48 4.61 2.17
C HIS A 120 -19.78 4.74 1.38
N GLY A 121 -20.78 5.43 1.96
CA GLY A 121 -22.07 5.65 1.32
C GLY A 121 -22.75 4.36 0.89
N ASP A 122 -22.91 3.39 1.78
CA ASP A 122 -23.49 2.06 1.53
C ASP A 122 -22.73 1.17 0.51
N VAL A 123 -21.53 1.58 0.08
CA VAL A 123 -20.65 0.78 -0.77
C VAL A 123 -19.52 0.22 0.07
N ALA A 124 -19.37 -1.09 0.09
CA ALA A 124 -18.23 -1.79 0.64
C ALA A 124 -17.12 -1.92 -0.41
N GLN A 125 -15.91 -1.57 -0.04
CA GLN A 125 -14.70 -1.84 -0.81
C GLN A 125 -13.80 -2.76 -0.02
N LEU A 126 -13.39 -3.87 -0.61
CA LEU A 126 -12.44 -4.80 -0.01
C LEU A 126 -11.10 -4.66 -0.69
N THR A 127 -10.05 -4.57 0.13
CA THR A 127 -8.67 -4.47 -0.36
C THR A 127 -7.76 -5.40 0.42
N LEU A 128 -6.70 -5.87 -0.26
CA LEU A 128 -5.60 -6.61 0.35
C LEU A 128 -4.37 -5.72 0.47
N ASP A 129 -3.73 -5.73 1.64
CA ASP A 129 -2.54 -4.94 1.88
C ASP A 129 -1.30 -5.60 1.26
N ALA A 130 -0.83 -5.02 0.16
CA ALA A 130 0.39 -5.45 -0.53
C ALA A 130 1.68 -4.96 0.14
N SER A 131 1.59 -3.96 1.00
CA SER A 131 2.74 -3.38 1.69
C SER A 131 3.14 -4.11 2.97
N GLY A 132 2.15 -4.67 3.69
CA GLY A 132 2.33 -5.26 5.00
C GLY A 132 2.60 -4.20 6.07
N THR A 133 3.83 -3.99 6.47
CA THR A 133 4.21 -2.86 7.32
C THR A 133 4.03 -1.56 6.54
N ALA A 134 3.43 -0.52 7.14
CA ALA A 134 3.18 0.75 6.48
C ALA A 134 4.45 1.38 5.88
N LEU A 135 4.34 2.01 4.70
CA LEU A 135 5.48 2.48 3.91
C LEU A 135 6.27 3.62 4.58
N ASN A 136 5.68 4.34 5.54
CA ASN A 136 6.42 5.30 6.34
C ASN A 136 7.54 4.64 7.17
N ARG A 137 7.40 3.38 7.55
CA ARG A 137 8.44 2.64 8.28
C ARG A 137 9.53 2.19 7.31
N ARG A 138 10.47 3.11 6.97
CA ARG A 138 11.57 2.89 6.02
C ARG A 138 12.66 1.93 6.52
N GLY A 139 12.72 1.67 7.85
CA GLY A 139 13.76 0.85 8.46
C GLY A 139 15.02 1.62 8.90
N TYR A 140 15.17 2.89 8.55
CA TYR A 140 16.36 3.68 8.96
C TYR A 140 16.26 4.27 10.37
N ARG A 141 15.07 4.31 10.96
CA ARG A 141 14.83 4.92 12.26
C ARG A 141 15.25 3.98 13.39
N THR A 142 16.35 4.28 14.05
CA THR A 142 16.85 3.53 15.21
C THR A 142 16.47 4.20 16.54
N TRP A 143 16.13 5.50 16.50
CA TRP A 143 15.73 6.28 17.67
C TRP A 143 14.44 7.04 17.40
N ASN A 144 13.49 7.02 18.34
CA ASN A 144 12.22 7.71 18.27
C ASN A 144 12.19 8.81 19.33
N GLY A 145 11.97 10.06 18.89
CA GLY A 145 11.57 11.15 19.76
C GLY A 145 10.12 10.99 20.25
N GLU A 146 9.64 11.89 21.09
CA GLU A 146 8.28 11.83 21.65
C GLU A 146 7.20 11.90 20.56
N ALA A 147 7.40 12.70 19.50
CA ALA A 147 6.44 12.88 18.39
C ALA A 147 7.19 13.06 17.06
N PRO A 148 7.78 11.99 16.49
CA PRO A 148 8.54 12.12 15.26
C PRO A 148 7.61 12.36 14.06
N LEU A 149 8.05 13.24 13.14
CA LEU A 149 7.38 13.42 11.86
C LEU A 149 7.35 12.09 11.09
N ARG A 150 6.21 11.72 10.49
CA ARG A 150 6.12 10.54 9.63
C ARG A 150 6.99 10.74 8.39
N GLU A 151 7.67 9.70 7.97
CA GLU A 151 8.58 9.71 6.82
C GLU A 151 7.85 10.06 5.51
N THR A 152 6.63 9.54 5.30
CA THR A 152 5.80 9.87 4.13
C THR A 152 5.42 11.35 4.09
N LEU A 153 5.13 11.94 5.24
CA LEU A 153 4.82 13.37 5.35
C LEU A 153 6.08 14.23 5.15
N ALA A 154 7.21 13.83 5.72
CA ALA A 154 8.49 14.51 5.50
C ALA A 154 8.88 14.50 4.01
N ALA A 155 8.75 13.36 3.34
CA ALA A 155 8.97 13.24 1.90
C ALA A 155 8.02 14.13 1.08
N ALA A 156 6.76 14.23 1.51
CA ALA A 156 5.78 15.12 0.87
C ALA A 156 6.18 16.60 1.02
N LEU A 157 6.58 17.03 2.21
CA LEU A 157 7.05 18.40 2.47
C LEU A 157 8.27 18.74 1.59
N VAL A 158 9.26 17.85 1.52
CA VAL A 158 10.42 18.02 0.63
C VAL A 158 9.97 18.11 -0.84
N SER A 159 8.99 17.28 -1.24
CA SER A 159 8.50 17.24 -2.64
C SER A 159 7.70 18.47 -3.02
N LEU A 160 6.99 19.07 -2.09
CA LEU A 160 6.18 20.29 -2.30
C LEU A 160 7.00 21.56 -2.15
N SER A 161 8.16 21.50 -1.49
CA SER A 161 9.05 22.65 -1.35
C SER A 161 9.72 23.03 -2.68
N PRO A 162 10.20 24.27 -2.84
CA PRO A 162 10.98 24.67 -4.00
C PRO A 162 12.39 24.08 -4.02
N TRP A 163 12.81 23.39 -2.94
CA TRP A 163 14.13 22.78 -2.84
C TRP A 163 14.36 21.74 -3.96
N ARG A 164 15.59 21.73 -4.48
CA ARG A 164 16.06 20.75 -5.49
C ARG A 164 17.40 20.16 -5.06
N PRO A 165 17.72 18.91 -5.45
CA PRO A 165 19.04 18.33 -5.27
C PRO A 165 20.14 19.28 -5.72
N GLY A 166 21.16 19.45 -4.88
CA GLY A 166 22.28 20.40 -5.09
C GLY A 166 22.09 21.79 -4.47
N MET A 167 20.87 22.13 -4.02
CA MET A 167 20.64 23.35 -3.24
C MET A 167 20.93 23.11 -1.75
N PRO A 168 21.45 24.11 -1.01
CA PRO A 168 21.55 23.98 0.44
C PRO A 168 20.16 23.83 1.07
N LEU A 169 20.06 22.96 2.07
CA LEU A 169 18.85 22.74 2.86
C LEU A 169 19.20 22.91 4.34
N HIS A 170 18.44 23.75 5.03
CA HIS A 170 18.59 23.98 6.45
C HIS A 170 17.28 23.75 7.17
N ASP A 171 17.32 22.95 8.23
CA ASP A 171 16.17 22.67 9.09
C ASP A 171 16.50 23.08 10.53
N PRO A 172 16.09 24.28 10.97
CA PRO A 172 16.39 24.80 12.30
C PRO A 172 15.62 24.08 13.41
N MET A 173 14.63 23.24 13.08
CA MET A 173 13.76 22.53 14.01
C MET A 173 13.78 21.02 13.72
N CYS A 174 14.95 20.48 13.39
CA CYS A 174 15.12 19.16 12.77
C CYS A 174 14.58 17.96 13.60
N GLY A 175 14.45 18.10 14.92
CA GLY A 175 14.00 16.99 15.77
C GLY A 175 14.86 15.73 15.56
N THR A 176 14.24 14.65 15.10
CA THR A 176 14.92 13.39 14.77
C THR A 176 15.56 13.39 13.36
N GLY A 177 15.60 14.51 12.66
CA GLY A 177 16.20 14.67 11.34
C GLY A 177 15.42 14.05 10.18
N THR A 178 14.15 13.65 10.37
CA THR A 178 13.38 12.92 9.38
C THR A 178 13.30 13.66 8.04
N LEU A 179 13.05 14.98 8.04
CA LEU A 179 12.97 15.79 6.83
C LEU A 179 14.31 15.79 6.08
N MET A 180 15.42 15.96 6.81
CA MET A 180 16.77 15.97 6.24
C MET A 180 17.16 14.61 5.67
N ILE A 181 16.77 13.51 6.35
CA ILE A 181 17.01 12.15 5.84
C ILE A 181 16.24 11.90 4.55
N GLU A 182 14.95 12.25 4.48
CA GLU A 182 14.14 12.08 3.26
C GLU A 182 14.68 12.95 2.10
N ALA A 183 15.17 14.15 2.37
CA ALA A 183 15.84 15.00 1.38
C ALA A 183 17.14 14.35 0.88
N ALA A 184 17.97 13.84 1.78
CA ALA A 184 19.22 13.15 1.43
C ALA A 184 18.97 11.89 0.61
N MET A 185 17.97 11.06 0.99
CA MET A 185 17.56 9.89 0.22
C MET A 185 17.07 10.26 -1.19
N ARG A 186 16.34 11.37 -1.32
CA ARG A 186 15.89 11.88 -2.61
C ARG A 186 17.07 12.34 -3.47
N MET A 187 18.02 13.05 -2.89
CA MET A 187 19.25 13.51 -3.58
C MET A 187 20.09 12.32 -4.07
N ALA A 188 20.20 11.28 -3.24
CA ALA A 188 20.94 10.06 -3.58
C ALA A 188 20.16 9.09 -4.49
N HIS A 189 18.96 9.45 -4.95
CA HIS A 189 18.05 8.55 -5.70
C HIS A 189 17.81 7.21 -5.03
N ARG A 190 17.96 7.13 -3.70
CA ARG A 190 17.76 5.89 -2.93
C ARG A 190 16.26 5.61 -2.80
N ALA A 191 15.82 4.42 -3.23
CA ALA A 191 14.44 3.99 -3.06
C ALA A 191 14.09 3.84 -1.57
N PRO A 192 12.92 4.35 -1.11
CA PRO A 192 12.53 4.30 0.30
C PRO A 192 12.25 2.89 0.81
N GLY A 193 11.89 1.97 -0.08
CA GLY A 193 11.58 0.58 0.26
C GLY A 193 12.78 -0.39 0.21
N LEU A 194 13.98 0.09 -0.10
CA LEU A 194 15.15 -0.77 -0.41
C LEU A 194 15.59 -1.69 0.73
N THR A 195 15.29 -1.36 1.98
CA THR A 195 15.77 -2.10 3.16
C THR A 195 14.63 -2.79 3.91
N ARG A 196 13.53 -3.09 3.24
CA ARG A 196 12.34 -3.72 3.83
C ARG A 196 11.74 -4.75 2.87
N GLU A 197 10.94 -5.64 3.42
CA GLU A 197 10.11 -6.59 2.69
C GLU A 197 8.68 -6.07 2.58
N PHE A 198 7.93 -6.59 1.59
CA PHE A 198 6.55 -6.25 1.33
C PHE A 198 5.68 -7.51 1.38
N ALA A 199 4.45 -7.39 1.87
CA ALA A 199 3.55 -8.53 1.98
C ALA A 199 3.28 -9.20 0.62
N LEU A 200 3.23 -8.44 -0.48
CA LEU A 200 3.00 -9.01 -1.81
C LEU A 200 4.11 -9.97 -2.28
N GLU A 201 5.32 -9.91 -1.70
CA GLU A 201 6.42 -10.80 -2.07
C GLU A 201 6.14 -12.26 -1.72
N SER A 202 5.31 -12.49 -0.69
CA SER A 202 4.87 -13.81 -0.26
C SER A 202 3.67 -14.33 -1.03
N TRP A 203 3.01 -13.50 -1.84
CA TRP A 203 1.82 -13.92 -2.58
C TRP A 203 2.18 -14.85 -3.74
N ARG A 204 1.51 -16.01 -3.81
CA ARG A 204 1.78 -17.01 -4.86
C ARG A 204 1.55 -16.52 -6.30
N SER A 205 0.74 -15.48 -6.47
CA SER A 205 0.49 -14.84 -7.77
C SER A 205 1.66 -13.98 -8.25
N MET A 206 2.69 -13.77 -7.42
CA MET A 206 3.83 -12.93 -7.73
C MET A 206 4.86 -13.71 -8.56
N PRO A 207 5.24 -13.26 -9.75
CA PRO A 207 6.33 -13.88 -10.49
C PRO A 207 7.64 -13.65 -9.75
N VAL A 208 8.34 -14.74 -9.40
CA VAL A 208 9.62 -14.72 -8.65
C VAL A 208 10.68 -13.87 -9.37
N GLU A 209 10.54 -13.67 -10.67
CA GLU A 209 11.46 -12.87 -11.50
C GLU A 209 11.32 -11.36 -11.31
N ALA A 210 10.21 -10.89 -10.72
CA ALA A 210 9.97 -9.46 -10.48
C ALA A 210 10.89 -8.87 -9.38
N PHE A 211 11.58 -9.72 -8.61
CA PHE A 211 12.46 -9.32 -7.49
C PHE A 211 13.96 -9.32 -7.85
N ARG A 212 14.33 -9.66 -9.08
CA ARG A 212 15.71 -9.67 -9.57
C ARG A 212 15.96 -8.47 -10.46
#